data_6c29ad438f662635a17e6b55db61a711
#
_entry.id   6c29ad438f662635a17e6b55db61a711
#
_cell.length_a   1.000
_cell.length_b   1.000
_cell.length_c   1.000
_cell.angle_alpha   90.00
_cell.angle_beta   90.00
_cell.angle_gamma   90.00
#
_symmetry.space_group_name_H-M   'P 1'
#
loop_
_entity.id
_entity.type
_entity.pdbx_description
1 polymer ?
#
loop_
_entity_poly.entity_id
_entity_poly.type
_entity_poly.pdbx_seq_one_letter_code
_entity_poly.pdbx_strand_id
1 'polypeptide(L)'
;MPGAFLYLRHWKEECLEKKKREFALQFQEAIRSLAAALNVGYSLENAIKETKKDINILYSEQSAINREFDYMIRQIYLQIPMDQILYQWAGRVDQEDLHSFVNVFVTAKKSGGDSLRVIRDSIAQIRDKMEMQREIDTILAARKYEFRVMSVIPFGIVAYMKLSFPEFMDALYGNLIGAGVMSACLGVYLAAWYLGRKIVNIEI
;
A
#
# COMPACT_ATOMS: atom_id res chain seq x y z
N MET A 1 -6.46 2.71 -35.31
CA MET A 1 -6.02 1.76 -34.28
C MET A 1 -5.56 2.42 -32.95
N PRO A 2 -6.21 3.51 -32.45
CA PRO A 2 -5.77 4.15 -31.19
C PRO A 2 -6.15 3.38 -29.92
N GLY A 3 -7.20 2.52 -29.96
CA GLY A 3 -7.67 1.79 -28.78
C GLY A 3 -6.69 0.74 -28.23
N ALA A 4 -5.94 0.06 -29.09
CA ALA A 4 -4.96 -0.94 -28.67
C ALA A 4 -3.76 -0.29 -27.94
N PHE A 5 -3.38 0.91 -28.31
CA PHE A 5 -2.29 1.64 -27.68
C PHE A 5 -2.68 2.14 -26.28
N LEU A 6 -3.91 2.62 -26.10
CA LEU A 6 -4.46 3.01 -24.79
C LEU A 6 -4.61 1.80 -23.87
N TYR A 7 -5.06 0.65 -24.40
CA TYR A 7 -5.17 -0.59 -23.63
C TYR A 7 -3.82 -1.12 -23.16
N LEU A 8 -2.81 -1.12 -24.03
CA LEU A 8 -1.44 -1.54 -23.68
C LEU A 8 -0.78 -0.58 -22.67
N ARG A 9 -1.08 0.70 -22.76
CA ARG A 9 -0.59 1.69 -21.80
C ARG A 9 -1.23 1.49 -20.42
N HIS A 10 -2.54 1.32 -20.36
CA HIS A 10 -3.26 1.04 -19.12
C HIS A 10 -2.81 -0.29 -18.48
N TRP A 11 -2.65 -1.34 -19.29
CA TRP A 11 -2.14 -2.64 -18.82
C TRP A 11 -0.70 -2.55 -18.29
N LYS A 12 0.17 -1.75 -18.91
CA LYS A 12 1.52 -1.49 -18.42
C LYS A 12 1.50 -0.73 -17.07
N GLU A 13 0.64 0.26 -16.93
CA GLU A 13 0.48 1.04 -15.69
C GLU A 13 0.00 0.12 -14.54
N GLU A 14 -1.02 -0.70 -14.79
CA GLU A 14 -1.50 -1.70 -13.80
C GLU A 14 -0.42 -2.72 -13.40
N CYS A 15 0.34 -3.22 -14.37
CA CYS A 15 1.41 -4.16 -14.10
C CYS A 15 2.56 -3.53 -13.30
N LEU A 16 2.86 -2.25 -13.57
CA LEU A 16 3.88 -1.49 -12.83
C LEU A 16 3.45 -1.22 -11.39
N GLU A 17 2.19 -0.79 -11.20
CA GLU A 17 1.63 -0.57 -9.86
C GLU A 17 1.58 -1.85 -9.04
N LYS A 18 1.20 -2.98 -9.67
CA LYS A 18 1.23 -4.29 -9.01
C LYS A 18 2.64 -4.67 -8.53
N LYS A 19 3.65 -4.46 -9.37
CA LYS A 19 5.06 -4.72 -9.01
C LYS A 19 5.55 -3.76 -7.91
N LYS A 20 5.18 -2.49 -7.96
CA LYS A 20 5.52 -1.52 -6.90
C LYS A 20 4.89 -1.93 -5.56
N ARG A 21 3.62 -2.33 -5.56
CA ARG A 21 2.93 -2.80 -4.36
C ARG A 21 3.54 -4.09 -3.81
N GLU A 22 3.87 -5.04 -4.68
CA GLU A 22 4.56 -6.28 -4.28
C GLU A 22 5.92 -5.97 -3.65
N PHE A 23 6.69 -5.10 -4.28
CA PHE A 23 7.98 -4.66 -3.73
C PHE A 23 7.82 -3.94 -2.38
N ALA A 24 6.82 -3.09 -2.22
CA ALA A 24 6.55 -2.39 -0.96
C ALA A 24 6.28 -3.38 0.19
N LEU A 25 5.52 -4.45 -0.06
CA LEU A 25 5.30 -5.52 0.93
C LEU A 25 6.60 -6.25 1.29
N GLN A 26 7.41 -6.62 0.28
CA GLN A 26 8.71 -7.25 0.49
C GLN A 26 9.64 -6.33 1.29
N PHE A 27 9.62 -5.03 0.99
CA PHE A 27 10.41 -4.03 1.70
C PHE A 27 9.99 -3.88 3.17
N GLN A 28 8.68 -3.90 3.46
CA GLN A 28 8.18 -3.87 4.84
C GLN A 28 8.71 -5.04 5.66
N GLU A 29 8.66 -6.27 5.15
CA GLU A 29 9.20 -7.44 5.85
C GLU A 29 10.72 -7.35 6.02
N ALA A 30 11.45 -6.82 5.03
CA ALA A 30 12.87 -6.58 5.13
C ALA A 30 13.21 -5.56 6.25
N ILE A 31 12.48 -4.45 6.33
CA ILE A 31 12.66 -3.46 7.41
C ILE A 31 12.33 -4.05 8.78
N ARG A 32 11.28 -4.90 8.87
CA ARG A 32 10.91 -5.58 10.12
C ARG A 32 12.05 -6.51 10.60
N SER A 33 12.59 -7.35 9.73
CA SER A 33 13.71 -8.23 10.05
C SER A 33 14.98 -7.42 10.40
N LEU A 34 15.28 -6.36 9.63
CA LEU A 34 16.40 -5.48 9.90
C LEU A 34 16.31 -4.81 11.28
N ALA A 35 15.12 -4.31 11.65
CA ALA A 35 14.86 -3.74 12.97
C ALA A 35 15.08 -4.77 14.08
N ALA A 36 14.60 -6.01 13.90
CA ALA A 36 14.79 -7.09 14.86
C ALA A 36 16.28 -7.41 15.05
N ALA A 37 17.05 -7.56 13.97
CA ALA A 37 18.49 -7.82 14.04
C ALA A 37 19.25 -6.69 14.73
N LEU A 38 18.94 -5.42 14.46
CA LEU A 38 19.54 -4.27 15.12
C LEU A 38 19.18 -4.23 16.62
N ASN A 39 17.97 -4.60 17.01
CA ASN A 39 17.54 -4.65 18.40
C ASN A 39 18.28 -5.72 19.21
N VAL A 40 18.63 -6.84 18.59
CA VAL A 40 19.47 -7.89 19.21
C VAL A 40 20.90 -7.40 19.41
N GLY A 41 21.34 -6.35 18.71
CA GLY A 41 22.65 -5.73 18.88
C GLY A 41 23.62 -6.00 17.73
N TYR A 42 23.16 -6.52 16.61
CA TYR A 42 24.02 -6.66 15.43
C TYR A 42 24.47 -5.29 14.90
N SER A 43 25.70 -5.24 14.33
CA SER A 43 26.11 -4.09 13.50
C SER A 43 25.20 -4.03 12.24
N LEU A 44 25.12 -2.86 11.59
CA LEU A 44 24.27 -2.71 10.41
C LEU A 44 24.64 -3.70 9.30
N GLU A 45 25.95 -3.94 9.08
CA GLU A 45 26.44 -4.90 8.10
C GLU A 45 25.98 -6.34 8.41
N ASN A 46 26.05 -6.73 9.68
CA ASN A 46 25.60 -8.05 10.10
C ASN A 46 24.07 -8.15 10.13
N ALA A 47 23.37 -7.08 10.50
CA ALA A 47 21.92 -7.01 10.44
C ALA A 47 21.40 -7.18 8.99
N ILE A 48 22.05 -6.56 8.00
CA ILE A 48 21.73 -6.75 6.57
C ILE A 48 21.92 -8.22 6.15
N LYS A 49 23.01 -8.87 6.58
CA LYS A 49 23.26 -10.28 6.26
C LYS A 49 22.22 -11.21 6.91
N GLU A 50 21.82 -10.91 8.14
CA GLU A 50 20.81 -11.70 8.85
C GLU A 50 19.43 -11.51 8.23
N THR A 51 19.05 -10.27 7.93
CA THR A 51 17.83 -9.94 7.20
C THR A 51 17.74 -10.70 5.86
N LYS A 52 18.85 -10.82 5.13
CA LYS A 52 18.87 -11.60 3.88
C LYS A 52 18.49 -13.06 4.09
N LYS A 53 18.90 -13.68 5.19
CA LYS A 53 18.52 -15.06 5.48
C LYS A 53 17.01 -15.19 5.71
N ASP A 54 16.44 -14.26 6.47
CA ASP A 54 14.98 -14.24 6.73
C ASP A 54 14.19 -14.04 5.44
N ILE A 55 14.62 -13.08 4.61
CA ILE A 55 13.98 -12.79 3.32
C ILE A 55 14.04 -14.00 2.37
N ASN A 56 15.13 -14.74 2.37
CA ASN A 56 15.27 -15.96 1.55
C ASN A 56 14.28 -17.07 1.96
N ILE A 57 13.85 -17.10 3.21
CA ILE A 57 12.82 -18.04 3.68
C ILE A 57 11.43 -17.62 3.19
N LEU A 58 11.18 -16.30 3.16
CA LEU A 58 9.86 -15.74 2.84
C LEU A 58 9.61 -15.57 1.33
N TYR A 59 10.65 -15.28 0.57
CA TYR A 59 10.56 -14.92 -0.85
C TYR A 59 11.57 -15.69 -1.70
N SER A 60 11.23 -15.93 -2.96
CA SER A 60 12.14 -16.59 -3.90
C SER A 60 13.42 -15.77 -4.10
N GLU A 61 14.53 -16.44 -4.43
CA GLU A 61 15.81 -15.79 -4.70
C GLU A 61 15.73 -14.74 -5.84
N GLN A 62 14.77 -14.92 -6.74
CA GLN A 62 14.56 -14.01 -7.87
C GLN A 62 13.70 -12.78 -7.53
N SER A 63 13.21 -12.67 -6.30
CA SER A 63 12.43 -11.51 -5.86
C SER A 63 13.24 -10.23 -5.92
N ALA A 64 12.56 -9.09 -6.11
CA ALA A 64 13.24 -7.80 -6.23
C ALA A 64 14.01 -7.45 -4.95
N ILE A 65 13.45 -7.71 -3.79
CA ILE A 65 14.10 -7.45 -2.51
C ILE A 65 15.35 -8.32 -2.31
N ASN A 66 15.30 -9.61 -2.67
CA ASN A 66 16.45 -10.52 -2.56
C ASN A 66 17.61 -10.04 -3.41
N ARG A 67 17.36 -9.57 -4.63
CA ARG A 67 18.40 -9.00 -5.51
C ARG A 67 19.04 -7.75 -4.92
N GLU A 68 18.26 -6.88 -4.28
CA GLU A 68 18.79 -5.69 -3.62
C GLU A 68 19.70 -6.05 -2.44
N PHE A 69 19.30 -6.99 -1.60
CA PHE A 69 20.12 -7.46 -0.48
C PHE A 69 21.37 -8.18 -0.95
N ASP A 70 21.31 -8.99 -2.02
CA ASP A 70 22.49 -9.61 -2.62
C ASP A 70 23.48 -8.57 -3.15
N TYR A 71 22.97 -7.50 -3.73
CA TYR A 71 23.80 -6.40 -4.19
C TYR A 71 24.48 -5.68 -3.01
N MET A 72 23.75 -5.38 -1.94
CA MET A 72 24.31 -4.76 -0.73
C MET A 72 25.37 -5.65 -0.08
N ILE A 73 25.10 -6.95 0.06
CA ILE A 73 26.02 -7.90 0.68
C ILE A 73 27.31 -8.02 -0.14
N ARG A 74 27.24 -8.06 -1.46
CA ARG A 74 28.43 -8.05 -2.33
C ARG A 74 29.27 -6.79 -2.11
N GLN A 75 28.65 -5.63 -1.96
CA GLN A 75 29.35 -4.37 -1.67
C GLN A 75 29.99 -4.37 -0.28
N ILE A 76 29.32 -4.95 0.73
CA ILE A 76 29.89 -5.14 2.07
C ILE A 76 31.16 -6.01 2.00
N TYR A 77 31.13 -7.11 1.24
CA TYR A 77 32.33 -7.94 1.06
C TYR A 77 33.46 -7.22 0.31
N LEU A 78 33.15 -6.29 -0.57
CA LEU A 78 34.12 -5.42 -1.23
C LEU A 78 34.59 -4.25 -0.35
N GLN A 79 34.16 -4.22 0.92
CA GLN A 79 34.49 -3.17 1.90
C GLN A 79 34.11 -1.75 1.46
N ILE A 80 33.06 -1.63 0.63
CA ILE A 80 32.52 -0.34 0.26
C ILE A 80 31.89 0.29 1.51
N PRO A 81 32.11 1.60 1.77
CA PRO A 81 31.53 2.28 2.92
C PRO A 81 30.02 2.18 2.97
N MET A 82 29.45 1.89 4.15
CA MET A 82 28.02 1.65 4.34
C MET A 82 27.14 2.84 3.89
N ASP A 83 27.60 4.06 4.06
CA ASP A 83 26.93 5.26 3.57
C ASP A 83 26.76 5.25 2.05
N GLN A 84 27.77 4.82 1.28
CA GLN A 84 27.66 4.69 -0.17
C GLN A 84 26.70 3.57 -0.57
N ILE A 85 26.73 2.43 0.13
CA ILE A 85 25.82 1.30 -0.10
C ILE A 85 24.36 1.75 0.09
N LEU A 86 24.09 2.43 1.18
CA LEU A 86 22.75 2.91 1.52
C LEU A 86 22.24 4.01 0.55
N TYR A 87 23.13 4.94 0.14
CA TYR A 87 22.77 5.92 -0.88
C TYR A 87 22.41 5.28 -2.22
N GLN A 88 23.19 4.30 -2.65
CA GLN A 88 22.89 3.58 -3.88
C GLN A 88 21.61 2.76 -3.77
N TRP A 89 21.34 2.20 -2.61
CA TRP A 89 20.08 1.48 -2.35
C TRP A 89 18.90 2.43 -2.42
N ALA A 90 18.93 3.56 -1.71
CA ALA A 90 17.87 4.57 -1.77
C ALA A 90 17.62 5.10 -3.19
N GLY A 91 18.68 5.28 -3.99
CA GLY A 91 18.56 5.72 -5.39
C GLY A 91 17.92 4.68 -6.33
N ARG A 92 17.93 3.39 -5.98
CA ARG A 92 17.28 2.32 -6.76
C ARG A 92 15.87 2.01 -6.29
N VAL A 93 15.63 2.17 -4.99
CA VAL A 93 14.36 1.90 -4.33
C VAL A 93 13.66 3.24 -4.11
N ASP A 94 12.62 3.50 -4.87
CA ASP A 94 11.84 4.75 -4.82
C ASP A 94 10.89 4.73 -3.59
N GLN A 95 11.48 4.80 -2.38
CA GLN A 95 10.78 4.81 -1.10
C GLN A 95 11.25 6.00 -0.27
N GLU A 96 10.33 6.92 0.07
CA GLU A 96 10.62 8.15 0.82
C GLU A 96 11.23 7.85 2.21
N ASP A 97 10.70 6.81 2.88
CA ASP A 97 11.18 6.41 4.20
C ASP A 97 12.64 5.93 4.17
N LEU A 98 13.06 5.28 3.07
CA LEU A 98 14.44 4.87 2.89
C LEU A 98 15.38 6.07 2.70
N HIS A 99 14.97 7.08 1.92
CA HIS A 99 15.74 8.31 1.78
C HIS A 99 15.91 9.03 3.12
N SER A 100 14.85 9.11 3.90
CA SER A 100 14.88 9.70 5.25
C SER A 100 15.84 8.94 6.17
N PHE A 101 15.78 7.61 6.17
CA PHE A 101 16.69 6.76 6.92
C PHE A 101 18.16 6.99 6.53
N VAL A 102 18.48 7.02 5.24
CA VAL A 102 19.86 7.23 4.77
C VAL A 102 20.40 8.58 5.23
N ASN A 103 19.60 9.63 5.19
CA ASN A 103 19.99 10.96 5.67
C ASN A 103 20.28 10.95 7.18
N VAL A 104 19.44 10.31 7.98
CA VAL A 104 19.66 10.14 9.43
C VAL A 104 20.93 9.33 9.69
N PHE A 105 21.12 8.21 8.98
CA PHE A 105 22.31 7.36 9.11
C PHE A 105 23.60 8.14 8.85
N VAL A 106 23.68 8.87 7.76
CA VAL A 106 24.86 9.66 7.38
C VAL A 106 25.14 10.76 8.41
N THR A 107 24.11 11.41 8.91
CA THR A 107 24.23 12.45 9.95
C THR A 107 24.71 11.85 11.27
N ALA A 108 24.13 10.75 11.71
CA ALA A 108 24.53 10.05 12.94
C ALA A 108 26.00 9.58 12.87
N LYS A 109 26.42 9.03 11.72
CA LYS A 109 27.81 8.59 11.52
C LYS A 109 28.80 9.75 11.62
N LYS A 110 28.45 10.94 11.12
CA LYS A 110 29.30 12.14 11.18
C LYS A 110 29.40 12.74 12.59
N SER A 111 28.34 12.62 13.38
CA SER A 111 28.23 13.25 14.72
C SER A 111 29.03 12.51 15.80
N GLY A 112 29.54 11.28 15.53
CA GLY A 112 30.47 10.57 16.43
C GLY A 112 29.89 10.12 17.77
N GLY A 113 28.57 10.15 17.97
CA GLY A 113 27.88 9.71 19.18
C GLY A 113 27.45 8.24 19.11
N ASP A 114 26.45 7.85 19.92
CA ASP A 114 25.81 6.52 19.89
C ASP A 114 24.99 6.34 18.59
N SER A 115 25.72 6.31 17.44
CA SER A 115 25.13 6.22 16.10
C SER A 115 24.32 4.94 15.92
N LEU A 116 24.66 3.85 16.59
CA LEU A 116 23.89 2.61 16.58
C LEU A 116 22.49 2.78 17.17
N ARG A 117 22.37 3.55 18.25
CA ARG A 117 21.08 3.85 18.86
C ARG A 117 20.20 4.67 17.91
N VAL A 118 20.74 5.73 17.32
CA VAL A 118 20.00 6.57 16.36
C VAL A 118 19.54 5.77 15.15
N ILE A 119 20.37 4.85 14.65
CA ILE A 119 20.03 3.97 13.54
C ILE A 119 18.88 3.02 13.91
N ARG A 120 18.96 2.39 15.10
CA ARG A 120 17.88 1.52 15.60
C ARG A 120 16.56 2.27 15.73
N ASP A 121 16.61 3.45 16.36
CA ASP A 121 15.41 4.27 16.58
C ASP A 121 14.78 4.68 15.25
N SER A 122 15.59 5.06 14.24
CA SER A 122 15.09 5.40 12.91
C SER A 122 14.45 4.22 12.19
N ILE A 123 15.08 3.04 12.21
CA ILE A 123 14.50 1.84 11.59
C ILE A 123 13.23 1.41 12.34
N ALA A 124 13.21 1.53 13.67
CA ALA A 124 12.01 1.23 14.45
C ALA A 124 10.84 2.18 14.08
N GLN A 125 11.10 3.49 13.93
CA GLN A 125 10.10 4.46 13.47
C GLN A 125 9.56 4.14 12.07
N ILE A 126 10.43 3.77 11.14
CA ILE A 126 10.01 3.35 9.79
C ILE A 126 9.11 2.12 9.86
N ARG A 127 9.51 1.11 10.64
CA ARG A 127 8.70 -0.09 10.86
C ARG A 127 7.33 0.25 11.43
N ASP A 128 7.28 1.05 12.49
CA ASP A 128 6.04 1.41 13.18
C ASP A 128 5.11 2.22 12.27
N LYS A 129 5.67 3.14 11.45
CA LYS A 129 4.92 3.87 10.43
C LYS A 129 4.30 2.93 9.40
N MET A 130 5.09 1.98 8.88
CA MET A 130 4.62 1.00 7.90
C MET A 130 3.54 0.07 8.49
N GLU A 131 3.67 -0.32 9.74
CA GLU A 131 2.69 -1.16 10.44
C GLU A 131 1.36 -0.42 10.64
N MET A 132 1.41 0.86 11.04
CA MET A 132 0.22 1.72 11.10
C MET A 132 -0.45 1.90 9.72
N GLN A 133 0.31 2.13 8.66
CA GLN A 133 -0.24 2.22 7.31
C GLN A 133 -0.96 0.93 6.90
N ARG A 134 -0.38 -0.23 7.20
CA ARG A 134 -1.00 -1.53 6.91
C ARG A 134 -2.30 -1.73 7.69
N GLU A 135 -2.34 -1.31 8.95
CA GLU A 135 -3.56 -1.37 9.78
C GLU A 135 -4.66 -0.47 9.21
N ILE A 136 -4.32 0.76 8.82
CA ILE A 136 -5.23 1.70 8.16
C ILE A 136 -5.76 1.11 6.85
N ASP A 137 -4.91 0.55 6.00
CA ASP A 137 -5.31 -0.07 4.74
C ASP A 137 -6.28 -1.24 4.95
N THR A 138 -6.07 -2.03 6.00
CA THR A 138 -6.95 -3.15 6.36
C THR A 138 -8.33 -2.63 6.79
N ILE A 139 -8.37 -1.60 7.64
CA ILE A 139 -9.63 -0.96 8.08
C ILE A 139 -10.36 -0.33 6.89
N LEU A 140 -9.65 0.39 6.04
CA LEU A 140 -10.21 1.01 4.84
C LEU A 140 -10.76 -0.03 3.85
N ALA A 141 -10.07 -1.16 3.68
CA ALA A 141 -10.54 -2.26 2.82
C ALA A 141 -11.88 -2.82 3.32
N ALA A 142 -12.04 -3.01 4.64
CA ALA A 142 -13.29 -3.45 5.25
C ALA A 142 -14.41 -2.42 5.01
N ARG A 143 -14.14 -1.13 5.20
CA ARG A 143 -15.10 -0.04 4.94
C ARG A 143 -15.49 0.07 3.46
N LYS A 144 -14.54 -0.11 2.54
CA LYS A 144 -14.83 -0.15 1.10
C LYS A 144 -15.77 -1.30 0.73
N TYR A 145 -15.59 -2.46 1.35
CA TYR A 145 -16.48 -3.60 1.13
C TYR A 145 -17.89 -3.34 1.70
N GLU A 146 -17.99 -2.84 2.93
CA GLU A 146 -19.25 -2.46 3.58
C GLU A 146 -20.04 -1.46 2.74
N PHE A 147 -19.38 -0.40 2.26
CA PHE A 147 -20.00 0.60 1.38
C PHE A 147 -20.49 -0.02 0.07
N ARG A 148 -19.74 -0.95 -0.54
CA ARG A 148 -20.17 -1.65 -1.76
C ARG A 148 -21.42 -2.49 -1.54
N VAL A 149 -21.48 -3.24 -0.43
CA VAL A 149 -22.66 -4.02 -0.07
C VAL A 149 -23.88 -3.13 0.16
N MET A 150 -23.70 -2.06 0.96
CA MET A 150 -24.80 -1.09 1.22
C MET A 150 -25.30 -0.41 -0.06
N SER A 151 -24.42 -0.17 -1.05
CA SER A 151 -24.83 0.42 -2.33
C SER A 151 -25.65 -0.54 -3.21
N VAL A 152 -25.56 -1.84 -3.01
CA VAL A 152 -26.33 -2.84 -3.80
C VAL A 152 -27.70 -3.13 -3.20
N ILE A 153 -27.84 -3.01 -1.89
CA ILE A 153 -29.10 -3.34 -1.16
C ILE A 153 -30.34 -2.63 -1.72
N PRO A 154 -30.34 -1.31 -2.02
CA PRO A 154 -31.54 -0.64 -2.53
C PRO A 154 -32.03 -1.22 -3.85
N PHE A 155 -31.09 -1.62 -4.74
CA PHE A 155 -31.46 -2.26 -6.02
C PHE A 155 -32.08 -3.64 -5.79
N GLY A 156 -31.58 -4.40 -4.81
CA GLY A 156 -32.17 -5.68 -4.40
C GLY A 156 -33.60 -5.52 -3.87
N ILE A 157 -33.84 -4.49 -3.05
CA ILE A 157 -35.17 -4.19 -2.51
C ILE A 157 -36.14 -3.81 -3.63
N VAL A 158 -35.74 -2.93 -4.56
CA VAL A 158 -36.57 -2.54 -5.72
C VAL A 158 -36.90 -3.73 -6.58
N ALA A 159 -35.92 -4.61 -6.86
CA ALA A 159 -36.14 -5.82 -7.62
C ALA A 159 -37.13 -6.78 -6.93
N TYR A 160 -36.98 -6.97 -5.62
CA TYR A 160 -37.89 -7.77 -4.82
C TYR A 160 -39.32 -7.22 -4.83
N MET A 161 -39.47 -5.90 -4.62
CA MET A 161 -40.80 -5.24 -4.67
C MET A 161 -41.45 -5.40 -6.04
N LYS A 162 -40.71 -5.28 -7.14
CA LYS A 162 -41.20 -5.45 -8.49
C LYS A 162 -41.73 -6.87 -8.75
N LEU A 163 -41.07 -7.87 -8.17
CA LEU A 163 -41.44 -9.28 -8.33
C LEU A 163 -42.64 -9.69 -7.44
N SER A 164 -42.65 -9.18 -6.20
CA SER A 164 -43.65 -9.58 -5.19
C SER A 164 -44.94 -8.76 -5.21
N PHE A 165 -44.86 -7.49 -5.61
CA PHE A 165 -45.97 -6.54 -5.59
C PHE A 165 -46.04 -5.70 -6.86
N PRO A 166 -46.36 -6.31 -8.04
CA PRO A 166 -46.39 -5.61 -9.33
C PRO A 166 -47.41 -4.51 -9.38
N GLU A 167 -48.58 -4.70 -8.77
CA GLU A 167 -49.67 -3.70 -8.74
C GLU A 167 -49.26 -2.40 -8.01
N PHE A 168 -48.45 -2.51 -6.96
CA PHE A 168 -47.92 -1.35 -6.25
C PHE A 168 -46.90 -0.58 -7.11
N MET A 169 -46.12 -1.28 -7.87
CA MET A 169 -45.13 -0.68 -8.78
C MET A 169 -45.80 0.00 -9.97
N ASP A 170 -46.85 -0.58 -10.54
CA ASP A 170 -47.59 0.02 -11.66
C ASP A 170 -48.25 1.35 -11.26
N ALA A 171 -48.79 1.46 -10.05
CA ALA A 171 -49.27 2.71 -9.52
C ALA A 171 -48.18 3.80 -9.36
N LEU A 172 -46.95 3.40 -9.09
CA LEU A 172 -45.82 4.29 -8.91
C LEU A 172 -45.23 4.76 -10.26
N TYR A 173 -45.17 3.88 -11.26
CA TYR A 173 -44.61 4.17 -12.59
C TYR A 173 -45.65 4.73 -13.58
N GLY A 174 -46.95 4.48 -13.36
CA GLY A 174 -48.03 4.93 -14.24
C GLY A 174 -48.50 6.38 -14.02
N ASN A 175 -47.99 7.09 -13.01
CA ASN A 175 -48.45 8.42 -12.62
C ASN A 175 -47.30 9.45 -12.68
N LEU A 176 -47.58 10.64 -13.19
CA LEU A 176 -46.59 11.74 -13.31
C LEU A 176 -45.99 12.13 -11.95
N ILE A 177 -46.82 12.07 -10.87
CA ILE A 177 -46.40 12.31 -9.50
C ILE A 177 -45.45 11.23 -9.00
N GLY A 178 -45.73 9.95 -9.29
CA GLY A 178 -44.85 8.83 -8.93
C GLY A 178 -43.51 8.88 -9.65
N ALA A 179 -43.47 9.22 -10.93
CA ALA A 179 -42.25 9.45 -11.67
C ALA A 179 -41.39 10.58 -11.09
N GLY A 180 -42.02 11.66 -10.61
CA GLY A 180 -41.35 12.76 -9.91
C GLY A 180 -40.68 12.32 -8.61
N VAL A 181 -41.41 11.56 -7.78
CA VAL A 181 -40.89 11.02 -6.50
C VAL A 181 -39.72 10.07 -6.75
N MET A 182 -39.85 9.14 -7.71
CA MET A 182 -38.76 8.20 -8.04
C MET A 182 -37.52 8.92 -8.55
N SER A 183 -37.66 9.97 -9.36
CA SER A 183 -36.55 10.78 -9.85
C SER A 183 -35.85 11.53 -8.70
N ALA A 184 -36.63 12.07 -7.75
CA ALA A 184 -36.06 12.72 -6.57
C ALA A 184 -35.31 11.73 -5.68
N CYS A 185 -35.85 10.54 -5.42
CA CYS A 185 -35.18 9.47 -4.66
C CYS A 185 -33.89 9.01 -5.34
N LEU A 186 -33.90 8.86 -6.67
CA LEU A 186 -32.71 8.53 -7.44
C LEU A 186 -31.64 9.63 -7.32
N GLY A 187 -32.04 10.90 -7.38
CA GLY A 187 -31.14 12.03 -7.19
C GLY A 187 -30.47 12.05 -5.82
N VAL A 188 -31.24 11.81 -4.75
CA VAL A 188 -30.71 11.70 -3.38
C VAL A 188 -29.76 10.51 -3.26
N TYR A 189 -30.12 9.35 -3.84
CA TYR A 189 -29.26 8.18 -3.85
C TYR A 189 -27.92 8.43 -4.55
N LEU A 190 -27.94 9.05 -5.74
CA LEU A 190 -26.72 9.38 -6.49
C LEU A 190 -25.85 10.39 -5.73
N ALA A 191 -26.44 11.38 -5.09
CA ALA A 191 -25.72 12.33 -4.25
C ALA A 191 -25.05 11.63 -3.05
N ALA A 192 -25.80 10.78 -2.34
CA ALA A 192 -25.27 9.99 -1.22
C ALA A 192 -24.16 9.03 -1.67
N TRP A 193 -24.33 8.37 -2.81
CA TRP A 193 -23.32 7.48 -3.39
C TRP A 193 -22.04 8.24 -3.77
N TYR A 194 -22.18 9.42 -4.38
CA TYR A 194 -21.04 10.28 -4.73
C TYR A 194 -20.26 10.74 -3.49
N LEU A 195 -20.96 11.19 -2.45
CA LEU A 195 -20.35 11.59 -1.18
C LEU A 195 -19.66 10.42 -0.49
N GLY A 196 -20.33 9.26 -0.41
CA GLY A 196 -19.79 8.06 0.17
C GLY A 196 -18.53 7.58 -0.56
N ARG A 197 -18.55 7.61 -1.90
CA ARG A 197 -17.36 7.26 -2.71
C ARG A 197 -16.21 8.23 -2.47
N LYS A 198 -16.47 9.51 -2.31
CA LYS A 198 -15.44 10.52 -2.02
C LYS A 198 -14.82 10.31 -0.64
N ILE A 199 -15.61 9.96 0.37
CA ILE A 199 -15.13 9.70 1.75
C ILE A 199 -14.32 8.41 1.83
N VAL A 200 -14.78 7.35 1.16
CA VAL A 200 -14.15 6.01 1.20
C VAL A 200 -12.89 5.94 0.34
N ASN A 201 -12.71 6.84 -0.62
CA ASN A 201 -11.56 6.88 -1.54
C ASN A 201 -10.56 7.99 -1.19
N ILE A 202 -10.45 8.34 0.10
CA ILE A 202 -9.36 9.19 0.59
C ILE A 202 -8.11 8.31 0.59
N GLU A 203 -7.24 8.50 -0.40
CA GLU A 203 -5.85 8.05 -0.38
C GLU A 203 -5.09 8.97 0.59
N ILE A 204 -4.53 8.37 1.63
CA ILE A 204 -3.60 9.03 2.56
C ILE A 204 -2.18 8.79 2.08
#